data_f570eca5648e31f6e654d94238e3681c
#
_entry.id   f570eca5648e31f6e654d94238e3681c
#
_cell.length_a   1.000
_cell.length_b   1.000
_cell.length_c   1.000
_cell.angle_alpha   90.00
_cell.angle_beta   90.00
_cell.angle_gamma   90.00
#
_symmetry.space_group_name_H-M   'P 1'
#
loop_
_entity.id
_entity.type
_entity.pdbx_description
1 polymer ?
#
loop_
_entity_poly.entity_id
_entity_poly.type
_entity_poly.pdbx_seq_one_letter_code
_entity_poly.pdbx_strand_id
1 'polypeptide(L)'
;MIEDKKSDRRYKKKRRLKGYWKFLAIYSGVLAGLIVIGLIWVYGLLGAYEKGMPDVAMDNIIRTQFSSENIDNLVNQNAGEVSPYEDVDNVRKYLENTVNGNLTFARKSGEYTNDSPVYLVKSDDKNIAKVSLKETGKNRRGFSVWAVDAVTFGEFLGKDNAITITAPSDAVVTINGKQAGEDIIRKQDVPVEIAKNVGDYVKVPCNNVYRIEGLMAEPEITAVLNGRQLELKKDDSADGTYTAAYPSDDELLAGQSDNIKNINIEYGKYIINKGSLTRLKSYMTGNAKKYVSDIPAVWAFLWGKNCLLYTSDAA
;
A
#
# COMPACT_ATOMS: atom_id res chain seq x y z
N MET A 1 47.68 -97.26 -40.44
CA MET A 1 46.27 -96.81 -40.50
C MET A 1 46.25 -95.38 -40.04
N ILE A 2 46.38 -94.41 -40.95
CA ILE A 2 46.49 -92.97 -40.66
C ILE A 2 45.35 -92.32 -41.40
N GLU A 3 44.32 -91.88 -40.64
CA GLU A 3 43.16 -91.15 -41.17
C GLU A 3 43.48 -89.63 -41.31
N ASP A 4 43.37 -89.19 -42.53
CA ASP A 4 43.62 -87.86 -42.98
C ASP A 4 42.44 -86.97 -42.68
N LYS A 5 42.56 -86.04 -41.72
CA LYS A 5 41.51 -85.09 -41.34
C LYS A 5 41.56 -83.88 -42.26
N LYS A 6 40.79 -83.89 -43.36
CA LYS A 6 40.57 -82.69 -44.24
C LYS A 6 39.86 -81.61 -43.48
N SER A 7 40.58 -80.52 -43.24
CA SER A 7 40.07 -79.23 -42.71
C SER A 7 39.28 -78.50 -43.77
N ASP A 8 38.00 -78.42 -43.59
CA ASP A 8 37.05 -77.75 -44.47
C ASP A 8 37.09 -76.20 -44.17
N ARG A 9 37.99 -75.46 -44.82
CA ARG A 9 38.04 -74.03 -44.79
C ARG A 9 36.93 -73.48 -45.68
N ARG A 10 35.74 -73.17 -45.08
CA ARG A 10 34.67 -72.45 -45.71
C ARG A 10 35.14 -70.98 -46.01
N TYR A 11 35.56 -70.69 -47.19
CA TYR A 11 35.76 -69.30 -47.71
C TYR A 11 34.44 -68.61 -47.71
N LYS A 12 34.21 -67.63 -46.78
CA LYS A 12 33.12 -66.67 -46.86
C LYS A 12 33.34 -65.82 -48.10
N LYS A 13 32.66 -66.14 -49.23
CA LYS A 13 32.57 -65.30 -50.42
C LYS A 13 32.06 -63.93 -50.03
N LYS A 14 32.90 -62.86 -49.93
CA LYS A 14 32.48 -61.48 -49.85
C LYS A 14 31.57 -61.18 -51.04
N ARG A 15 30.24 -61.04 -50.78
CA ARG A 15 29.27 -60.59 -51.80
C ARG A 15 29.68 -59.23 -52.25
N ARG A 16 30.30 -59.11 -53.45
CA ARG A 16 30.54 -57.81 -54.10
C ARG A 16 29.16 -57.20 -54.42
N LEU A 17 28.77 -56.13 -53.70
CA LEU A 17 27.55 -55.39 -54.05
C LEU A 17 27.67 -54.95 -55.51
N LYS A 18 26.65 -55.26 -56.33
CA LYS A 18 26.56 -54.83 -57.72
C LYS A 18 26.62 -53.30 -57.76
N GLY A 19 27.19 -52.70 -58.79
CA GLY A 19 27.45 -51.24 -58.90
C GLY A 19 26.25 -50.36 -58.47
N TYR A 20 25.04 -50.81 -58.84
CA TYR A 20 23.78 -50.14 -58.44
C TYR A 20 23.63 -50.04 -56.92
N TRP A 21 23.88 -51.12 -56.19
CA TRP A 21 23.74 -51.11 -54.71
C TRP A 21 24.81 -50.24 -54.02
N LYS A 22 25.97 -50.13 -54.62
CA LYS A 22 26.98 -49.19 -54.11
C LYS A 22 26.57 -47.73 -54.35
N PHE A 23 26.03 -47.45 -55.50
CA PHE A 23 25.52 -46.12 -55.82
C PHE A 23 24.37 -45.74 -54.87
N LEU A 24 23.40 -46.66 -54.65
CA LEU A 24 22.29 -46.47 -53.74
C LEU A 24 22.75 -46.23 -52.31
N ALA A 25 23.77 -46.98 -51.82
CA ALA A 25 24.34 -46.82 -50.47
C ALA A 25 25.03 -45.46 -50.30
N ILE A 26 25.76 -45.00 -51.34
CA ILE A 26 26.38 -43.67 -51.32
C ILE A 26 25.30 -42.55 -51.34
N TYR A 27 24.34 -42.70 -52.26
CA TYR A 27 23.24 -41.74 -52.38
C TYR A 27 22.43 -41.63 -51.09
N SER A 28 22.04 -42.75 -50.47
CA SER A 28 21.33 -42.77 -49.18
C SER A 28 22.17 -42.17 -48.05
N GLY A 29 23.50 -42.43 -48.05
CA GLY A 29 24.41 -41.82 -47.07
C GLY A 29 24.51 -40.31 -47.21
N VAL A 30 24.65 -39.81 -48.46
CA VAL A 30 24.64 -38.37 -48.73
C VAL A 30 23.30 -37.73 -48.34
N LEU A 31 22.18 -38.37 -48.70
CA LEU A 31 20.85 -37.90 -48.34
C LEU A 31 20.65 -37.83 -46.82
N ALA A 32 21.05 -38.93 -46.11
CA ALA A 32 21.00 -38.93 -44.66
C ALA A 32 21.88 -37.84 -44.03
N GLY A 33 23.08 -37.60 -44.57
CA GLY A 33 23.94 -36.51 -44.15
C GLY A 33 23.29 -35.13 -44.34
N LEU A 34 22.68 -34.88 -45.48
CA LEU A 34 21.95 -33.62 -45.73
C LEU A 34 20.77 -33.46 -44.78
N ILE A 35 20.03 -34.53 -44.48
CA ILE A 35 18.94 -34.46 -43.48
C ILE A 35 19.48 -34.12 -42.10
N VAL A 36 20.56 -34.72 -41.69
CA VAL A 36 21.19 -34.43 -40.36
C VAL A 36 21.64 -32.94 -40.30
N ILE A 37 22.31 -32.47 -41.35
CA ILE A 37 22.74 -31.06 -41.43
C ILE A 37 21.50 -30.13 -41.39
N GLY A 38 20.44 -30.45 -42.14
CA GLY A 38 19.18 -29.72 -42.12
C GLY A 38 18.53 -29.70 -40.74
N LEU A 39 18.52 -30.82 -40.05
CA LEU A 39 17.99 -30.91 -38.67
C LEU A 39 18.79 -30.06 -37.66
N ILE A 40 20.12 -30.08 -37.75
CA ILE A 40 20.99 -29.24 -36.92
C ILE A 40 20.72 -27.77 -37.19
N TRP A 41 20.55 -27.39 -38.48
CA TRP A 41 20.23 -26.01 -38.85
C TRP A 41 18.87 -25.57 -38.33
N VAL A 42 17.84 -26.41 -38.49
CA VAL A 42 16.47 -26.15 -37.96
C VAL A 42 16.49 -26.07 -36.44
N TYR A 43 17.20 -26.98 -35.77
CA TYR A 43 17.37 -26.92 -34.30
C TYR A 43 17.99 -25.60 -33.85
N GLY A 44 19.05 -25.16 -34.54
CA GLY A 44 19.67 -23.86 -34.27
C GLY A 44 18.76 -22.65 -34.56
N LEU A 45 17.87 -22.77 -35.58
CA LEU A 45 16.86 -21.74 -35.89
C LEU A 45 15.77 -21.70 -34.81
N LEU A 46 15.29 -22.87 -34.39
CA LEU A 46 14.28 -22.99 -33.35
C LEU A 46 14.76 -22.42 -32.01
N GLY A 47 16.00 -22.71 -31.62
CA GLY A 47 16.59 -22.11 -30.42
C GLY A 47 16.78 -20.60 -30.50
N ALA A 48 17.00 -20.04 -31.70
CA ALA A 48 17.04 -18.59 -31.88
C ALA A 48 15.63 -17.95 -31.86
N TYR A 49 14.62 -18.64 -32.37
CA TYR A 49 13.22 -18.23 -32.29
C TYR A 49 12.76 -18.21 -30.84
N GLU A 50 13.02 -19.28 -30.09
CA GLU A 50 12.67 -19.40 -28.68
C GLU A 50 13.27 -18.25 -27.84
N LYS A 51 14.56 -17.93 -28.04
CA LYS A 51 15.22 -16.78 -27.42
C LYS A 51 14.66 -15.42 -27.84
N GLY A 52 13.99 -15.36 -28.98
CA GLY A 52 13.26 -14.17 -29.44
C GLY A 52 11.85 -14.01 -28.88
N MET A 53 11.38 -14.99 -28.11
CA MET A 53 10.07 -14.88 -27.45
C MET A 53 10.11 -13.94 -26.23
N PRO A 54 9.09 -13.07 -26.06
CA PRO A 54 9.04 -12.16 -24.90
C PRO A 54 9.02 -12.90 -23.57
N ASP A 55 8.41 -14.08 -23.49
CA ASP A 55 8.34 -14.89 -22.25
C ASP A 55 9.75 -15.33 -21.79
N VAL A 56 10.62 -15.74 -22.74
CA VAL A 56 12.00 -16.13 -22.44
C VAL A 56 12.85 -14.91 -22.03
N ALA A 57 12.60 -13.76 -22.66
CA ALA A 57 13.23 -12.51 -22.25
C ALA A 57 12.81 -12.12 -20.82
N MET A 58 11.51 -12.29 -20.49
CA MET A 58 10.96 -12.00 -19.17
C MET A 58 11.59 -12.88 -18.07
N ASP A 59 11.84 -14.17 -18.35
CA ASP A 59 12.54 -15.09 -17.43
C ASP A 59 13.92 -14.56 -17.04
N ASN A 60 14.63 -14.02 -18.00
CA ASN A 60 15.96 -13.42 -17.80
C ASN A 60 15.88 -12.07 -17.04
N ILE A 61 14.86 -11.28 -17.37
CA ILE A 61 14.60 -9.98 -16.75
C ILE A 61 14.27 -10.15 -15.27
N ILE A 62 13.43 -11.13 -14.91
CA ILE A 62 13.13 -11.40 -13.49
C ILE A 62 14.42 -11.68 -12.72
N ARG A 63 15.29 -12.54 -13.23
CA ARG A 63 16.53 -12.91 -12.56
C ARG A 63 17.53 -11.75 -12.43
N THR A 64 17.53 -10.81 -13.36
CA THR A 64 18.47 -9.69 -13.38
C THR A 64 17.91 -8.42 -12.74
N GLN A 65 16.66 -8.08 -13.00
CA GLN A 65 16.04 -6.85 -12.50
C GLN A 65 15.53 -7.01 -11.05
N PHE A 66 14.93 -8.17 -10.74
CA PHE A 66 14.42 -8.49 -9.41
C PHE A 66 15.45 -9.29 -8.61
N SER A 67 16.68 -8.81 -8.57
CA SER A 67 17.77 -9.36 -7.75
C SER A 67 18.11 -8.42 -6.61
N SER A 68 18.63 -8.97 -5.51
CA SER A 68 19.06 -8.17 -4.36
C SER A 68 20.09 -7.08 -4.72
N GLU A 69 20.90 -7.32 -5.75
CA GLU A 69 21.88 -6.36 -6.24
C GLU A 69 21.26 -5.15 -6.97
N ASN A 70 20.02 -5.27 -7.46
CA ASN A 70 19.35 -4.25 -8.26
C ASN A 70 18.25 -3.50 -7.50
N ILE A 71 18.05 -3.78 -6.21
CA ILE A 71 16.97 -3.20 -5.39
C ILE A 71 17.07 -1.67 -5.36
N ASP A 72 18.24 -1.10 -5.20
CA ASP A 72 18.42 0.36 -5.17
C ASP A 72 17.94 1.03 -6.47
N ASN A 73 18.18 0.39 -7.61
CA ASN A 73 17.68 0.89 -8.90
C ASN A 73 16.14 0.80 -8.96
N LEU A 74 15.57 -0.30 -8.48
CA LEU A 74 14.11 -0.47 -8.43
C LEU A 74 13.44 0.58 -7.52
N VAL A 75 14.01 0.85 -6.34
CA VAL A 75 13.56 1.90 -5.42
C VAL A 75 13.60 3.26 -6.11
N ASN A 76 14.74 3.62 -6.72
CA ASN A 76 14.91 4.92 -7.37
C ASN A 76 13.98 5.11 -8.59
N GLN A 77 13.77 4.08 -9.40
CA GLN A 77 12.88 4.14 -10.55
C GLN A 77 11.41 4.32 -10.15
N ASN A 78 11.02 3.85 -8.98
CA ASN A 78 9.65 3.86 -8.51
C ASN A 78 9.42 4.84 -7.34
N ALA A 79 10.38 5.71 -7.03
CA ALA A 79 10.26 6.67 -5.94
C ALA A 79 9.05 7.60 -6.05
N GLY A 80 8.58 7.89 -7.28
CA GLY A 80 7.37 8.68 -7.53
C GLY A 80 6.05 7.95 -7.35
N GLU A 81 6.08 6.62 -7.25
CA GLU A 81 4.88 5.78 -7.08
C GLU A 81 4.63 5.40 -5.61
N VAL A 82 5.60 5.65 -4.75
CA VAL A 82 5.53 5.41 -3.31
C VAL A 82 4.91 6.61 -2.62
N SER A 83 4.16 6.37 -1.54
CA SER A 83 3.62 7.45 -0.71
C SER A 83 4.73 8.43 -0.29
N PRO A 84 4.53 9.75 -0.42
CA PRO A 84 5.51 10.73 0.04
C PRO A 84 5.78 10.65 1.55
N TYR A 85 4.90 9.98 2.31
CA TYR A 85 5.01 9.76 3.75
C TYR A 85 5.70 8.43 4.12
N GLU A 86 6.07 7.60 3.13
CA GLU A 86 6.78 6.36 3.40
C GLU A 86 8.29 6.61 3.59
N ASP A 87 8.90 5.79 4.44
CA ASP A 87 10.35 5.77 4.60
C ASP A 87 10.99 4.93 3.48
N VAL A 88 12.03 5.46 2.86
CA VAL A 88 12.79 4.77 1.81
C VAL A 88 13.36 3.43 2.30
N ASP A 89 13.78 3.36 3.55
CA ASP A 89 14.30 2.13 4.15
C ASP A 89 13.21 1.04 4.30
N ASN A 90 11.97 1.42 4.54
CA ASN A 90 10.84 0.50 4.57
C ASN A 90 10.53 -0.03 3.17
N VAL A 91 10.56 0.83 2.16
CA VAL A 91 10.41 0.43 0.75
C VAL A 91 11.49 -0.57 0.36
N ARG A 92 12.75 -0.29 0.72
CA ARG A 92 13.87 -1.19 0.47
C ARG A 92 13.65 -2.56 1.12
N LYS A 93 13.35 -2.60 2.42
CA LYS A 93 13.08 -3.85 3.16
C LYS A 93 11.90 -4.63 2.57
N TYR A 94 10.85 -3.93 2.16
CA TYR A 94 9.71 -4.57 1.50
C TYR A 94 10.14 -5.23 0.18
N LEU A 95 10.87 -4.51 -0.67
CA LEU A 95 11.36 -5.04 -1.94
C LEU A 95 12.37 -6.19 -1.74
N GLU A 96 13.27 -6.10 -0.76
CA GLU A 96 14.18 -7.18 -0.39
C GLU A 96 13.44 -8.47 -0.02
N ASN A 97 12.44 -8.36 0.85
CA ASN A 97 11.61 -9.50 1.25
C ASN A 97 10.84 -10.07 0.06
N THR A 98 10.34 -9.19 -0.81
CA THR A 98 9.54 -9.56 -1.97
C THR A 98 10.38 -10.26 -3.04
N VAL A 99 11.59 -9.78 -3.32
CA VAL A 99 12.52 -10.34 -4.30
C VAL A 99 13.09 -11.68 -3.84
N ASN A 100 13.24 -11.90 -2.55
CA ASN A 100 13.69 -13.18 -1.98
C ASN A 100 12.60 -14.27 -1.96
N GLY A 101 11.36 -13.93 -2.30
CA GLY A 101 10.26 -14.88 -2.46
C GLY A 101 10.34 -15.69 -3.75
N ASN A 102 9.38 -16.59 -3.95
CA ASN A 102 9.28 -17.36 -5.20
C ASN A 102 8.69 -16.48 -6.32
N LEU A 103 9.57 -15.95 -7.16
CA LEU A 103 9.20 -15.07 -8.25
C LEU A 103 8.66 -15.85 -9.45
N THR A 104 7.47 -15.49 -9.89
CA THR A 104 6.82 -16.01 -11.10
C THR A 104 6.26 -14.84 -11.92
N PHE A 105 5.87 -15.10 -13.17
CA PHE A 105 5.22 -14.08 -13.98
C PHE A 105 4.06 -14.65 -14.80
N ALA A 106 3.13 -13.77 -15.17
CA ALA A 106 2.02 -14.10 -16.04
C ALA A 106 1.75 -12.92 -16.99
N ARG A 107 1.24 -13.21 -18.20
CA ARG A 107 0.81 -12.17 -19.13
C ARG A 107 -0.35 -11.39 -18.54
N LYS A 108 -0.29 -10.06 -18.59
CA LYS A 108 -1.39 -9.22 -18.08
C LYS A 108 -2.57 -9.25 -19.04
N SER A 109 -3.67 -9.82 -18.61
CA SER A 109 -4.90 -9.89 -19.40
C SER A 109 -5.40 -8.48 -19.76
N GLY A 110 -5.73 -8.26 -21.02
CA GLY A 110 -6.24 -6.98 -21.51
C GLY A 110 -5.17 -5.93 -21.87
N GLU A 111 -3.91 -6.09 -21.42
CA GLU A 111 -2.82 -5.18 -21.75
C GLU A 111 -1.71 -5.85 -22.57
N TYR A 112 -1.63 -7.18 -22.56
CA TYR A 112 -0.61 -7.91 -23.32
C TYR A 112 -0.93 -7.90 -24.83
N THR A 113 0.03 -7.47 -25.63
CA THR A 113 0.05 -7.63 -27.07
C THR A 113 1.39 -8.19 -27.53
N ASN A 114 1.48 -8.73 -28.76
CA ASN A 114 2.74 -9.25 -29.27
C ASN A 114 3.77 -8.15 -29.55
N ASP A 115 3.32 -6.92 -29.81
CA ASP A 115 4.19 -5.77 -30.10
C ASP A 115 4.57 -4.99 -28.82
N SER A 116 3.74 -5.11 -27.78
CA SER A 116 3.96 -4.50 -26.47
C SER A 116 3.58 -5.51 -25.37
N PRO A 117 4.47 -6.45 -25.08
CA PRO A 117 4.22 -7.46 -24.05
C PRO A 117 4.23 -6.84 -22.65
N VAL A 118 3.17 -7.10 -21.89
CA VAL A 118 3.00 -6.65 -20.50
C VAL A 118 2.80 -7.86 -19.61
N TYR A 119 3.60 -7.92 -18.55
CA TYR A 119 3.59 -9.01 -17.58
C TYR A 119 3.32 -8.52 -16.17
N LEU A 120 2.63 -9.35 -15.40
CA LEU A 120 2.53 -9.23 -13.96
C LEU A 120 3.58 -10.12 -13.32
N VAL A 121 4.43 -9.56 -12.50
CA VAL A 121 5.37 -10.30 -11.64
C VAL A 121 4.68 -10.59 -10.33
N LYS A 122 4.87 -11.81 -9.85
CA LYS A 122 4.31 -12.28 -8.58
C LYS A 122 5.43 -12.79 -7.69
N SER A 123 5.27 -12.54 -6.40
CA SER A 123 6.04 -13.17 -5.34
C SER A 123 5.07 -13.94 -4.46
N ASP A 124 5.30 -15.24 -4.27
CA ASP A 124 4.42 -16.12 -3.48
C ASP A 124 2.92 -15.93 -3.81
N ASP A 125 2.59 -15.93 -5.12
CA ASP A 125 1.26 -15.73 -5.71
C ASP A 125 0.65 -14.31 -5.58
N LYS A 126 1.29 -13.36 -4.91
CA LYS A 126 0.86 -11.97 -4.87
C LYS A 126 1.47 -11.18 -6.02
N ASN A 127 0.65 -10.40 -6.73
CA ASN A 127 1.15 -9.47 -7.72
C ASN A 127 1.98 -8.37 -7.04
N ILE A 128 3.20 -8.15 -7.52
CA ILE A 128 4.15 -7.20 -6.92
C ILE A 128 4.56 -6.08 -7.88
N ALA A 129 4.58 -6.38 -9.17
CA ALA A 129 4.99 -5.42 -10.19
C ALA A 129 4.34 -5.70 -11.55
N LYS A 130 4.27 -4.68 -12.35
CA LYS A 130 3.97 -4.76 -13.77
C LYS A 130 5.23 -4.43 -14.57
N VAL A 131 5.59 -5.30 -15.52
CA VAL A 131 6.74 -5.12 -16.40
C VAL A 131 6.25 -5.03 -17.83
N SER A 132 6.57 -3.94 -18.50
CA SER A 132 6.38 -3.79 -19.94
C SER A 132 7.69 -3.99 -20.67
N LEU A 133 7.63 -4.69 -21.82
CA LEU A 133 8.77 -4.93 -22.68
C LEU A 133 8.61 -4.15 -23.99
N LYS A 134 9.77 -3.73 -24.55
CA LYS A 134 9.84 -3.15 -25.87
C LYS A 134 10.83 -3.91 -26.74
N GLU A 135 10.54 -4.00 -28.03
CA GLU A 135 11.47 -4.51 -29.03
C GLU A 135 12.59 -3.48 -29.24
N THR A 136 13.84 -3.89 -29.02
CA THR A 136 15.03 -3.03 -29.21
C THR A 136 15.70 -3.26 -30.56
N GLY A 137 15.26 -4.30 -31.28
CA GLY A 137 15.81 -4.64 -32.59
C GLY A 137 15.65 -6.12 -32.89
N LYS A 138 16.36 -6.58 -33.93
CA LYS A 138 16.35 -7.99 -34.34
C LYS A 138 17.75 -8.58 -34.24
N ASN A 139 17.83 -9.85 -33.84
CA ASN A 139 19.07 -10.58 -33.81
C ASN A 139 19.54 -10.93 -35.26
N ARG A 140 20.74 -11.52 -35.38
CA ARG A 140 21.32 -11.90 -36.72
C ARG A 140 20.43 -12.84 -37.54
N ARG A 141 19.45 -13.50 -36.93
CA ARG A 141 18.50 -14.43 -37.57
C ARG A 141 17.12 -13.82 -37.80
N GLY A 142 16.95 -12.51 -37.53
CA GLY A 142 15.72 -11.78 -37.77
C GLY A 142 14.67 -11.87 -36.68
N PHE A 143 14.97 -12.50 -35.51
CA PHE A 143 14.05 -12.58 -34.37
C PHE A 143 14.20 -11.39 -33.44
N SER A 144 13.10 -10.99 -32.82
CA SER A 144 13.03 -9.83 -31.93
C SER A 144 13.93 -9.97 -30.70
N VAL A 145 14.50 -8.85 -30.26
CA VAL A 145 15.27 -8.72 -29.01
C VAL A 145 14.48 -7.79 -28.12
N TRP A 146 14.14 -8.28 -26.93
CA TRP A 146 13.32 -7.57 -25.97
C TRP A 146 14.16 -6.98 -24.85
N ALA A 147 13.79 -5.78 -24.40
CA ALA A 147 14.32 -5.15 -23.20
C ALA A 147 13.19 -4.61 -22.34
N VAL A 148 13.47 -4.32 -21.09
CA VAL A 148 12.53 -3.66 -20.20
C VAL A 148 12.27 -2.26 -20.73
N ASP A 149 11.00 -1.90 -20.84
CA ASP A 149 10.54 -0.55 -21.10
C ASP A 149 10.23 0.17 -19.80
N ALA A 150 9.41 -0.45 -18.95
CA ALA A 150 9.09 0.07 -17.62
C ALA A 150 8.84 -1.06 -16.62
N VAL A 151 9.18 -0.79 -15.35
CA VAL A 151 8.80 -1.60 -14.19
C VAL A 151 7.99 -0.69 -13.27
N THR A 152 6.74 -1.03 -13.00
CA THR A 152 5.85 -0.24 -12.14
C THR A 152 5.36 -1.09 -10.99
N PHE A 153 5.46 -0.55 -9.78
CA PHE A 153 5.01 -1.18 -8.53
C PHE A 153 3.73 -0.56 -7.99
N GLY A 154 3.41 0.70 -8.33
CA GLY A 154 2.42 1.55 -7.67
C GLY A 154 1.02 0.94 -7.52
N GLU A 155 0.60 0.06 -8.45
CA GLU A 155 -0.68 -0.63 -8.32
C GLU A 155 -0.69 -1.69 -7.21
N PHE A 156 0.48 -2.14 -6.73
CA PHE A 156 0.64 -3.29 -5.85
C PHE A 156 1.27 -2.91 -4.51
N LEU A 157 1.94 -1.75 -4.44
CA LEU A 157 2.60 -1.29 -3.22
C LEU A 157 1.57 -0.76 -2.22
N GLY A 158 1.48 -1.41 -1.06
CA GLY A 158 0.79 -0.87 0.11
C GLY A 158 -0.71 -0.63 -0.01
N LYS A 159 -1.41 -1.15 -1.00
CA LYS A 159 -2.87 -0.97 -1.14
C LYS A 159 -3.66 -1.47 0.06
N ASP A 160 -3.15 -2.48 0.72
CA ASP A 160 -3.82 -3.11 1.87
C ASP A 160 -3.52 -2.37 3.20
N ASN A 161 -2.58 -1.41 3.21
CA ASN A 161 -2.12 -0.70 4.39
C ASN A 161 -2.54 0.79 4.37
N ALA A 162 -3.84 1.04 4.28
CA ALA A 162 -4.36 2.38 4.47
C ALA A 162 -4.49 2.69 5.96
N ILE A 163 -3.98 3.86 6.39
CA ILE A 163 -4.17 4.34 7.75
C ILE A 163 -5.09 5.56 7.79
N THR A 164 -5.85 5.66 8.87
CA THR A 164 -6.71 6.80 9.17
C THR A 164 -6.27 7.42 10.49
N ILE A 165 -6.02 8.74 10.49
CA ILE A 165 -5.61 9.47 11.69
C ILE A 165 -6.66 10.54 11.96
N THR A 166 -7.22 10.54 13.18
CA THR A 166 -8.09 11.60 13.66
C THR A 166 -7.32 12.43 14.69
N ALA A 167 -7.16 13.69 14.45
CA ALA A 167 -6.42 14.60 15.35
C ALA A 167 -7.12 15.98 15.44
N PRO A 168 -6.93 16.75 16.53
CA PRO A 168 -7.39 18.12 16.62
C PRO A 168 -7.01 18.96 15.39
N SER A 169 -7.93 19.79 14.88
CA SER A 169 -7.72 20.58 13.67
C SER A 169 -6.51 21.53 13.77
N ASP A 170 -6.22 22.03 14.98
CA ASP A 170 -5.11 22.93 15.26
C ASP A 170 -3.79 22.14 15.59
N ALA A 171 -3.81 20.81 15.56
CA ALA A 171 -2.62 20.01 15.82
C ALA A 171 -1.75 19.84 14.57
N VAL A 172 -0.45 19.86 14.76
CA VAL A 172 0.52 19.48 13.74
C VAL A 172 0.72 17.98 13.80
N VAL A 173 0.27 17.28 12.76
CA VAL A 173 0.47 15.82 12.62
C VAL A 173 1.69 15.59 11.77
N THR A 174 2.58 14.68 12.22
CA THR A 174 3.72 14.20 11.41
C THR A 174 3.66 12.69 11.25
N ILE A 175 4.12 12.21 10.10
CA ILE A 175 4.10 10.81 9.71
C ILE A 175 5.49 10.48 9.16
N ASN A 176 6.19 9.56 9.79
CA ASN A 176 7.58 9.24 9.47
C ASN A 176 8.46 10.51 9.40
N GLY A 177 8.26 11.44 10.34
CA GLY A 177 8.98 12.71 10.41
C GLY A 177 8.57 13.78 9.41
N LYS A 178 7.60 13.53 8.52
CA LYS A 178 7.06 14.51 7.56
C LYS A 178 5.72 15.06 8.03
N GLN A 179 5.55 16.37 7.96
CA GLN A 179 4.29 17.02 8.32
C GLN A 179 3.19 16.62 7.33
N ALA A 180 2.03 16.24 7.87
CA ALA A 180 0.84 15.91 7.10
C ALA A 180 0.34 17.15 6.34
N GLY A 181 0.19 17.03 5.03
CA GLY A 181 -0.34 18.08 4.15
C GLY A 181 -1.86 18.05 4.05
N GLU A 182 -2.40 19.08 3.39
CA GLU A 182 -3.86 19.16 3.14
C GLU A 182 -4.36 18.10 2.15
N ASP A 183 -3.48 17.58 1.30
CA ASP A 183 -3.77 16.58 0.28
C ASP A 183 -4.29 15.25 0.84
N ILE A 184 -3.90 14.91 2.07
CA ILE A 184 -4.33 13.68 2.77
C ILE A 184 -5.50 13.92 3.74
N ILE A 185 -5.97 15.15 3.90
CA ILE A 185 -7.15 15.44 4.72
C ILE A 185 -8.41 15.00 3.96
N ARG A 186 -9.17 14.09 4.56
CA ARG A 186 -10.45 13.61 4.01
C ARG A 186 -11.66 14.30 4.59
N LYS A 187 -11.56 14.71 5.87
CA LYS A 187 -12.59 15.52 6.53
C LYS A 187 -11.87 16.61 7.34
N GLN A 188 -12.29 17.84 7.15
CA GLN A 188 -11.75 19.00 7.84
C GLN A 188 -12.77 19.55 8.84
N ASP A 189 -12.27 20.04 9.97
CA ASP A 189 -13.05 20.76 11.00
C ASP A 189 -14.31 20.03 11.47
N VAL A 190 -14.21 18.70 11.64
CA VAL A 190 -15.31 17.89 12.18
C VAL A 190 -15.49 18.18 13.66
N PRO A 191 -16.64 18.73 14.10
CA PRO A 191 -16.86 19.02 15.51
C PRO A 191 -16.75 17.75 16.37
N VAL A 192 -16.12 17.85 17.53
CA VAL A 192 -16.08 16.77 18.50
C VAL A 192 -17.52 16.48 18.97
N GLU A 193 -17.93 15.20 18.95
CA GLU A 193 -19.33 14.78 19.13
C GLU A 193 -19.93 15.34 20.42
N ILE A 194 -19.18 15.32 21.54
CA ILE A 194 -19.66 15.85 22.85
C ILE A 194 -19.96 17.35 22.82
N ALA A 195 -19.33 18.11 21.92
CA ALA A 195 -19.47 19.56 21.82
C ALA A 195 -20.36 20.02 20.66
N LYS A 196 -20.90 19.10 19.88
CA LYS A 196 -21.62 19.40 18.62
C LYS A 196 -22.81 20.34 18.84
N ASN A 197 -23.53 20.18 19.97
CA ASN A 197 -24.76 20.94 20.25
C ASN A 197 -24.52 22.35 20.85
N VAL A 198 -23.26 22.71 21.11
CA VAL A 198 -22.94 24.01 21.71
C VAL A 198 -22.23 24.97 20.74
N GLY A 199 -22.13 24.58 19.46
CA GLY A 199 -21.41 25.33 18.41
C GLY A 199 -21.95 26.75 18.18
N ASP A 200 -23.24 26.98 18.42
CA ASP A 200 -23.85 28.31 18.29
C ASP A 200 -23.38 29.31 19.37
N TYR A 201 -22.83 28.81 20.47
CA TYR A 201 -22.50 29.58 21.66
C TYR A 201 -21.00 29.73 21.91
N VAL A 202 -20.22 28.67 21.53
CA VAL A 202 -18.77 28.63 21.76
C VAL A 202 -18.05 28.07 20.54
N LYS A 203 -16.77 28.45 20.38
CA LYS A 203 -15.92 27.78 19.39
C LYS A 203 -15.75 26.33 19.83
N VAL A 204 -16.30 25.43 19.03
CA VAL A 204 -16.26 23.98 19.30
C VAL A 204 -14.89 23.46 18.90
N PRO A 205 -14.24 22.60 19.70
CA PRO A 205 -13.07 21.87 19.26
C PRO A 205 -13.43 20.96 18.09
N CYS A 206 -12.61 20.97 17.05
CA CYS A 206 -12.80 20.21 15.84
C CYS A 206 -11.62 19.31 15.58
N ASN A 207 -11.86 18.22 14.86
CA ASN A 207 -10.85 17.28 14.41
C ASN A 207 -10.72 17.28 12.90
N ASN A 208 -9.51 17.07 12.40
CA ASN A 208 -9.24 16.68 11.03
C ASN A 208 -9.09 15.16 10.95
N VAL A 209 -9.56 14.58 9.85
CA VAL A 209 -9.39 13.16 9.55
C VAL A 209 -8.47 13.04 8.34
N TYR A 210 -7.31 12.47 8.55
CA TYR A 210 -6.30 12.18 7.55
C TYR A 210 -6.43 10.73 7.08
N ARG A 211 -6.18 10.48 5.80
CA ARG A 211 -6.11 9.12 5.24
C ARG A 211 -4.91 9.01 4.31
N ILE A 212 -4.07 8.02 4.59
CA ILE A 212 -2.85 7.75 3.83
C ILE A 212 -2.93 6.32 3.33
N GLU A 213 -2.57 6.15 2.08
CA GLU A 213 -2.50 4.85 1.40
C GLU A 213 -1.09 4.64 0.87
N GLY A 214 -0.71 3.39 0.59
CA GLY A 214 0.59 3.07 0.00
C GLY A 214 1.75 3.00 0.98
N LEU A 215 1.47 2.75 2.28
CA LEU A 215 2.51 2.49 3.27
C LEU A 215 2.89 1.00 3.28
N MET A 216 4.20 0.72 3.40
CA MET A 216 4.76 -0.63 3.42
C MET A 216 4.84 -1.19 4.83
N ALA A 217 5.00 -0.31 5.81
CA ALA A 217 5.10 -0.64 7.22
C ALA A 217 4.20 0.27 8.06
N GLU A 218 4.00 -0.10 9.33
CA GLU A 218 3.32 0.75 10.30
C GLU A 218 4.16 2.03 10.51
N PRO A 219 3.59 3.24 10.23
CA PRO A 219 4.35 4.47 10.30
C PRO A 219 4.52 4.95 11.74
N GLU A 220 5.57 5.72 11.97
CA GLU A 220 5.70 6.53 13.17
C GLU A 220 4.81 7.78 13.04
N ILE A 221 3.79 7.90 13.90
CA ILE A 221 2.85 9.01 13.89
C ILE A 221 3.06 9.84 15.14
N THR A 222 3.16 11.16 14.98
CA THR A 222 3.14 12.09 16.10
C THR A 222 2.12 13.20 15.84
N ALA A 223 1.52 13.70 16.92
CA ALA A 223 0.61 14.84 16.86
C ALA A 223 0.98 15.82 17.96
N VAL A 224 1.13 17.10 17.64
CA VAL A 224 1.54 18.15 18.58
C VAL A 224 0.52 19.28 18.55
N LEU A 225 -0.05 19.62 19.69
CA LEU A 225 -0.98 20.72 19.86
C LEU A 225 -0.39 21.75 20.82
N ASN A 226 -0.19 22.99 20.35
CA ASN A 226 0.38 24.09 21.15
C ASN A 226 1.72 23.73 21.85
N GLY A 227 2.58 22.97 21.13
CA GLY A 227 3.88 22.54 21.64
C GLY A 227 3.84 21.32 22.59
N ARG A 228 2.66 20.78 22.88
CA ARG A 228 2.46 19.56 23.69
C ARG A 228 2.18 18.37 22.77
N GLN A 229 2.94 17.31 22.95
CA GLN A 229 2.69 16.06 22.23
C GLN A 229 1.42 15.39 22.76
N LEU A 230 0.54 14.98 21.84
CA LEU A 230 -0.71 14.30 22.14
C LEU A 230 -0.47 12.79 22.23
N GLU A 231 -1.24 12.14 23.08
CA GLU A 231 -1.29 10.69 23.15
C GLU A 231 -2.08 10.15 21.94
N LEU A 232 -1.47 9.24 21.19
CA LEU A 232 -2.09 8.54 20.07
C LEU A 232 -2.61 7.20 20.55
N LYS A 233 -3.90 6.95 20.34
CA LYS A 233 -4.53 5.66 20.63
C LYS A 233 -4.83 4.96 19.31
N LYS A 234 -4.35 3.73 19.19
CA LYS A 234 -4.73 2.82 18.08
C LYS A 234 -6.10 2.22 18.40
N ASP A 235 -6.97 2.18 17.43
CA ASP A 235 -8.28 1.53 17.57
C ASP A 235 -8.11 0.02 17.34
N ASP A 236 -8.30 -0.78 18.40
CA ASP A 236 -8.19 -2.23 18.32
C ASP A 236 -9.29 -2.87 17.46
N SER A 237 -10.38 -2.15 17.22
CA SER A 237 -11.53 -2.63 16.42
C SER A 237 -11.40 -2.31 14.92
N ALA A 238 -10.54 -1.37 14.55
CA ALA A 238 -10.34 -0.92 13.17
C ALA A 238 -8.85 -0.82 12.87
N ASP A 239 -8.32 -1.82 12.16
CA ASP A 239 -6.91 -1.85 11.80
C ASP A 239 -6.50 -0.58 11.04
N GLY A 240 -5.31 -0.06 11.38
CA GLY A 240 -4.78 1.16 10.79
C GLY A 240 -5.49 2.47 11.20
N THR A 241 -6.33 2.47 12.26
CA THR A 241 -6.98 3.68 12.76
C THR A 241 -6.32 4.20 14.03
N TYR A 242 -5.99 5.51 14.02
CA TYR A 242 -5.33 6.20 15.12
C TYR A 242 -6.12 7.46 15.51
N THR A 243 -6.23 7.71 16.81
CA THR A 243 -6.88 8.91 17.33
C THR A 243 -5.95 9.62 18.31
N ALA A 244 -5.65 10.90 18.02
CA ALA A 244 -5.01 11.81 18.94
C ALA A 244 -6.10 12.58 19.71
N ALA A 245 -6.25 12.30 20.98
CA ALA A 245 -7.22 12.98 21.81
C ALA A 245 -6.75 14.37 22.23
N TYR A 246 -7.69 15.30 22.43
CA TYR A 246 -7.40 16.53 23.14
C TYR A 246 -6.83 16.20 24.52
N PRO A 247 -5.80 16.91 24.98
CA PRO A 247 -5.24 16.65 26.29
C PRO A 247 -6.28 16.93 27.37
N SER A 248 -6.45 16.02 28.31
CA SER A 248 -7.13 16.30 29.56
C SER A 248 -6.16 17.08 30.45
N ASP A 249 -6.55 18.28 30.84
CA ASP A 249 -5.78 19.07 31.79
C ASP A 249 -6.47 19.01 33.15
N ASP A 250 -6.10 17.99 33.93
CA ASP A 250 -6.69 17.74 35.25
C ASP A 250 -6.37 18.88 36.25
N GLU A 251 -5.22 19.53 36.11
CA GLU A 251 -4.89 20.72 36.91
C GLU A 251 -5.79 21.92 36.55
N LEU A 252 -6.03 22.15 35.24
CA LEU A 252 -6.94 23.19 34.78
C LEU A 252 -8.36 22.90 35.28
N LEU A 253 -8.83 21.66 35.16
CA LEU A 253 -10.13 21.23 35.63
C LEU A 253 -10.29 21.41 37.13
N ALA A 254 -9.28 21.01 37.92
CA ALA A 254 -9.24 21.21 39.36
C ALA A 254 -9.26 22.68 39.73
N GLY A 255 -8.46 23.53 39.03
CA GLY A 255 -8.42 24.99 39.23
C GLY A 255 -9.75 25.69 38.84
N GLN A 256 -10.54 25.11 37.94
CA GLN A 256 -11.85 25.67 37.55
C GLN A 256 -13.04 25.09 38.34
N SER A 257 -12.82 24.10 39.21
CA SER A 257 -13.88 23.40 39.94
C SER A 257 -14.79 24.37 40.71
N ASP A 258 -14.21 25.33 41.44
CA ASP A 258 -14.98 26.32 42.22
C ASP A 258 -15.72 27.32 41.31
N ASN A 259 -15.13 27.70 40.18
CA ASN A 259 -15.82 28.55 39.19
C ASN A 259 -17.04 27.81 38.61
N ILE A 260 -16.91 26.52 38.24
CA ILE A 260 -18.01 25.68 37.72
C ILE A 260 -19.12 25.55 38.79
N LYS A 261 -18.77 25.31 40.06
CA LYS A 261 -19.76 25.28 41.15
C LYS A 261 -20.48 26.61 41.31
N ASN A 262 -19.74 27.72 41.31
CA ASN A 262 -20.31 29.05 41.45
C ASN A 262 -21.25 29.41 40.26
N ILE A 263 -20.87 29.08 39.05
CA ILE A 263 -21.71 29.25 37.86
C ILE A 263 -23.03 28.48 38.04
N ASN A 264 -22.95 27.19 38.44
CA ASN A 264 -24.13 26.35 38.61
C ASN A 264 -25.06 26.88 39.73
N ILE A 265 -24.48 27.32 40.86
CA ILE A 265 -25.23 27.91 41.96
C ILE A 265 -25.90 29.21 41.53
N GLU A 266 -25.21 30.13 40.86
CA GLU A 266 -25.75 31.43 40.41
C GLU A 266 -26.78 31.22 39.28
N TYR A 267 -26.57 30.24 38.40
CA TYR A 267 -27.56 29.85 37.40
C TYR A 267 -28.83 29.29 38.03
N GLY A 268 -28.69 28.37 39.00
CA GLY A 268 -29.84 27.87 39.75
C GLY A 268 -30.62 29.01 40.49
N LYS A 269 -29.88 29.91 41.16
CA LYS A 269 -30.49 31.10 41.80
C LYS A 269 -31.22 32.02 40.79
N TYR A 270 -30.64 32.19 39.63
CA TYR A 270 -31.24 33.00 38.56
C TYR A 270 -32.58 32.37 38.09
N ILE A 271 -32.60 31.09 37.80
CA ILE A 271 -33.80 30.36 37.34
C ILE A 271 -34.93 30.45 38.37
N ILE A 272 -34.63 30.32 39.64
CA ILE A 272 -35.67 30.45 40.70
C ILE A 272 -35.95 31.86 41.14
N ASN A 273 -35.50 32.86 40.36
CA ASN A 273 -35.67 34.29 40.60
C ASN A 273 -35.11 34.79 41.97
N LYS A 274 -34.08 34.10 42.49
CA LYS A 274 -33.37 34.48 43.70
C LYS A 274 -31.98 35.04 43.41
N GLY A 275 -31.54 35.11 42.15
CA GLY A 275 -30.25 35.54 41.69
C GLY A 275 -30.29 36.72 40.68
N SER A 276 -29.16 37.42 40.55
CA SER A 276 -29.01 38.51 39.59
C SER A 276 -28.37 38.03 38.29
N LEU A 277 -29.01 38.40 37.16
CA LEU A 277 -28.43 38.13 35.85
C LEU A 277 -27.03 38.72 35.70
N THR A 278 -26.78 39.91 36.27
CA THR A 278 -25.47 40.58 36.23
C THR A 278 -24.41 39.74 36.92
N ARG A 279 -24.74 39.13 38.07
CA ARG A 279 -23.84 38.28 38.81
C ARG A 279 -23.56 36.97 38.08
N LEU A 280 -24.57 36.34 37.49
CA LEU A 280 -24.38 35.14 36.64
C LEU A 280 -23.49 35.45 35.45
N LYS A 281 -23.71 36.58 34.77
CA LYS A 281 -22.87 37.05 33.66
C LYS A 281 -21.42 37.31 34.01
N SER A 282 -21.11 37.64 35.28
CA SER A 282 -19.71 37.87 35.71
C SER A 282 -18.84 36.66 35.62
N TYR A 283 -19.43 35.48 35.68
CA TYR A 283 -18.72 34.17 35.53
C TYR A 283 -18.63 33.70 34.08
N MET A 284 -19.22 34.40 33.12
CA MET A 284 -19.34 33.95 31.72
C MET A 284 -18.60 34.88 30.77
N THR A 285 -18.22 34.39 29.62
CA THR A 285 -17.55 35.15 28.55
C THR A 285 -18.28 34.99 27.21
N GLY A 286 -18.05 35.93 26.28
CA GLY A 286 -18.49 35.84 24.90
C GLY A 286 -19.97 35.53 24.73
N ASN A 287 -20.25 34.53 23.91
CA ASN A 287 -21.61 34.12 23.52
C ASN A 287 -22.41 33.54 24.70
N ALA A 288 -21.77 32.97 25.72
CA ALA A 288 -22.44 32.46 26.90
C ALA A 288 -23.20 33.57 27.66
N LYS A 289 -22.67 34.81 27.69
CA LYS A 289 -23.36 36.00 28.23
C LYS A 289 -24.63 36.30 27.46
N LYS A 290 -24.59 36.18 26.13
CA LYS A 290 -25.75 36.40 25.27
C LYS A 290 -26.80 35.32 25.51
N TYR A 291 -26.40 34.06 25.48
CA TYR A 291 -27.29 32.92 25.74
C TYR A 291 -28.09 33.05 27.04
N VAL A 292 -27.39 33.34 28.14
CA VAL A 292 -28.06 33.51 29.44
C VAL A 292 -29.01 34.76 29.44
N SER A 293 -28.73 35.75 28.62
CA SER A 293 -29.65 36.91 28.48
C SER A 293 -30.91 36.56 27.74
N ASP A 294 -30.82 35.60 26.83
CA ASP A 294 -31.97 35.18 25.98
C ASP A 294 -32.85 34.16 26.71
N ILE A 295 -32.42 33.59 27.85
CA ILE A 295 -33.25 32.76 28.70
C ILE A 295 -34.28 33.68 29.40
N PRO A 296 -35.57 33.57 29.08
CA PRO A 296 -36.58 34.43 29.69
C PRO A 296 -36.67 34.15 31.18
N ALA A 297 -36.62 35.20 32.00
CA ALA A 297 -36.89 35.10 33.44
C ALA A 297 -38.26 34.48 33.76
N VAL A 298 -39.16 34.46 32.79
CA VAL A 298 -40.48 33.78 32.82
C VAL A 298 -40.39 32.31 33.04
N TRP A 299 -39.31 31.64 32.64
CA TRP A 299 -39.15 30.17 32.90
C TRP A 299 -38.98 29.91 34.40
N ALA A 300 -38.36 30.82 35.14
CA ALA A 300 -38.23 30.71 36.59
C ALA A 300 -39.60 30.73 37.29
N PHE A 301 -40.62 31.33 36.68
CA PHE A 301 -41.98 31.39 37.20
C PHE A 301 -42.79 30.14 36.92
N LEU A 302 -42.59 29.52 35.76
CA LEU A 302 -43.31 28.31 35.35
C LEU A 302 -42.85 27.04 36.11
N TRP A 303 -41.63 27.00 36.62
CA TRP A 303 -41.07 25.84 37.31
C TRP A 303 -41.22 25.88 38.82
N GLY A 304 -42.04 26.78 39.32
CA GLY A 304 -42.56 26.83 40.69
C GLY A 304 -41.46 26.73 41.78
N LYS A 305 -41.63 27.49 42.83
CA LYS A 305 -40.68 27.59 43.99
C LYS A 305 -40.29 26.25 44.63
N ASN A 306 -40.88 25.13 44.21
CA ASN A 306 -40.76 23.84 44.90
C ASN A 306 -40.05 22.75 44.06
N CYS A 307 -39.84 22.92 42.79
CA CYS A 307 -39.31 21.84 41.94
C CYS A 307 -37.82 21.48 42.23
N LEU A 308 -37.01 22.47 42.59
CA LEU A 308 -35.60 22.26 42.93
C LEU A 308 -35.39 21.75 44.38
N LEU A 309 -36.35 21.98 45.26
CA LEU A 309 -36.29 21.48 46.65
C LEU A 309 -36.62 19.97 46.71
N TYR A 310 -37.49 19.47 45.82
CA TYR A 310 -37.86 18.05 45.78
C TYR A 310 -36.78 17.15 45.15
N THR A 311 -35.90 17.68 44.34
CA THR A 311 -34.79 16.89 43.75
C THR A 311 -33.54 16.83 44.64
N SER A 312 -33.38 17.72 45.60
CA SER A 312 -32.23 17.72 46.52
C SER A 312 -32.46 16.80 47.75
N ASP A 313 -33.68 16.47 48.08
CA ASP A 313 -33.98 15.57 49.20
C ASP A 313 -34.18 14.10 48.78
N ALA A 314 -33.99 13.77 47.48
CA ALA A 314 -34.09 12.42 46.95
C ALA A 314 -32.71 11.83 46.55
N ALA A 315 -31.58 12.42 46.96
CA ALA A 315 -30.24 11.95 46.71
C ALA A 315 -29.53 11.58 48.00
#